data_086cb9a7548c5c8fddd48b440b0fc78c
#
_entry.id   086cb9a7548c5c8fddd48b440b0fc78c
#
_cell.length_a   1.000
_cell.length_b   1.000
_cell.length_c   1.000
_cell.angle_alpha   90.00
_cell.angle_beta   90.00
_cell.angle_gamma   90.00
#
_symmetry.space_group_name_H-M   'P 1'
#
loop_
_entity.id
_entity.type
_entity.pdbx_description
1 polymer ?
#
loop_
_entity_poly.entity_id
_entity_poly.type
_entity_poly.pdbx_seq_one_letter_code
_entity_poly.pdbx_strand_id
1 'polypeptide(L)'
;MEKLLCPSLLNLSMDYLKDEIMRLDVSGADILHIDVMDGHYVPNFGMSFQDIETIRKNTSLKLDVHMMMYNPGRYIERYAEFGADIIYIHPDSETIPTETLCRIRKLGKAPGIVINPGISLDSIQELLSLVDYVLVMTVNPGFAGRDYLHFVEPKIEQLF
;
A
#
# COMPACT_ATOMS: atom_id res chain seq x y z
N MET A 1 0.78 12.21 18.42
CA MET A 1 0.82 11.79 17.00
C MET A 1 -0.62 11.82 16.48
N GLU A 2 -0.87 12.45 15.36
CA GLU A 2 -2.19 12.44 14.72
C GLU A 2 -2.46 11.04 14.15
N LYS A 3 -3.70 10.55 14.31
CA LYS A 3 -4.11 9.26 13.75
C LYS A 3 -4.86 9.51 12.46
N LEU A 4 -4.47 8.82 11.38
CA LEU A 4 -5.12 8.87 10.09
C LEU A 4 -5.93 7.60 9.86
N LEU A 5 -7.10 7.74 9.26
CA LEU A 5 -7.96 6.63 8.86
C LEU A 5 -7.76 6.32 7.37
N CYS A 6 -7.24 5.13 7.08
CA CYS A 6 -6.88 4.69 5.74
C CYS A 6 -7.66 3.41 5.36
N PRO A 7 -8.95 3.51 4.98
CA PRO A 7 -9.74 2.33 4.62
C PRO A 7 -9.25 1.70 3.32
N SER A 8 -9.15 0.36 3.31
CA SER A 8 -8.85 -0.41 2.11
C SER A 8 -10.10 -0.54 1.23
N LEU A 9 -9.88 -0.38 -0.08
CA LEU A 9 -10.90 -0.52 -1.10
C LEU A 9 -11.05 -1.97 -1.61
N LEU A 10 -10.27 -2.91 -1.10
CA LEU A 10 -10.19 -4.30 -1.61
C LEU A 10 -11.55 -5.01 -1.63
N ASN A 11 -12.41 -4.73 -0.66
CA ASN A 11 -13.71 -5.38 -0.53
C ASN A 11 -14.89 -4.52 -1.03
N LEU A 12 -14.63 -3.41 -1.69
CA LEU A 12 -15.71 -2.62 -2.29
C LEU A 12 -16.34 -3.37 -3.46
N SER A 13 -17.66 -3.22 -3.60
CA SER A 13 -18.34 -3.69 -4.79
C SER A 13 -17.98 -2.81 -5.98
N MET A 14 -17.42 -3.39 -7.03
CA MET A 14 -17.09 -2.67 -8.26
C MET A 14 -18.33 -2.09 -8.95
N ASP A 15 -19.52 -2.70 -8.74
CA ASP A 15 -20.78 -2.18 -9.27
C ASP A 15 -21.17 -0.82 -8.67
N TYR A 16 -20.68 -0.52 -7.46
CA TYR A 16 -20.99 0.70 -6.71
C TYR A 16 -19.73 1.51 -6.36
N LEU A 17 -18.61 1.24 -7.02
CA LEU A 17 -17.31 1.82 -6.69
C LEU A 17 -17.36 3.34 -6.51
N LYS A 18 -18.02 4.05 -7.43
CA LYS A 18 -18.14 5.50 -7.37
C LYS A 18 -18.90 5.98 -6.13
N ASP A 19 -20.03 5.34 -5.82
CA ASP A 19 -20.87 5.72 -4.69
C ASP A 19 -20.17 5.41 -3.36
N GLU A 20 -19.44 4.30 -3.29
CA GLU A 20 -18.65 3.94 -2.12
C GLU A 20 -17.48 4.92 -1.89
N ILE A 21 -16.78 5.34 -2.94
CA ILE A 21 -15.74 6.37 -2.84
C ILE A 21 -16.32 7.68 -2.31
N MET A 22 -17.47 8.12 -2.84
CA MET A 22 -18.13 9.34 -2.37
C MET A 22 -18.56 9.24 -0.90
N ARG A 23 -18.97 8.06 -0.43
CA ARG A 23 -19.27 7.82 0.98
C ARG A 23 -18.01 7.91 1.85
N LEU A 24 -16.88 7.37 1.37
CA LEU A 24 -15.61 7.46 2.09
C LEU A 24 -15.10 8.90 2.17
N ASP A 25 -15.25 9.70 1.13
CA ASP A 25 -14.88 11.13 1.11
C ASP A 25 -15.56 11.92 2.24
N VAL A 26 -16.81 11.60 2.56
CA VAL A 26 -17.60 12.29 3.60
C VAL A 26 -17.55 11.60 4.97
N SER A 27 -16.94 10.42 5.08
CA SER A 27 -16.89 9.62 6.32
C SER A 27 -15.77 10.04 7.27
N GLY A 28 -14.86 10.92 6.82
CA GLY A 28 -13.67 11.31 7.58
C GLY A 28 -12.46 10.40 7.33
N ALA A 29 -12.44 9.66 6.21
CA ALA A 29 -11.24 8.98 5.74
C ALA A 29 -10.20 10.01 5.31
N ASP A 30 -8.93 9.74 5.60
CA ASP A 30 -7.81 10.64 5.26
C ASP A 30 -7.09 10.20 3.99
N ILE A 31 -6.98 8.89 3.79
CA ILE A 31 -6.27 8.26 2.68
C ILE A 31 -7.09 7.05 2.22
N LEU A 32 -7.20 6.79 0.93
CA LEU A 32 -7.80 5.56 0.41
C LEU A 32 -6.70 4.55 0.09
N HIS A 33 -6.79 3.35 0.70
CA HIS A 33 -5.80 2.28 0.54
C HIS A 33 -6.18 1.35 -0.61
N ILE A 34 -5.26 1.20 -1.57
CA ILE A 34 -5.47 0.46 -2.80
C ILE A 34 -4.54 -0.76 -2.83
N ASP A 35 -5.13 -1.95 -2.75
CA ASP A 35 -4.41 -3.22 -2.78
C ASP A 35 -4.26 -3.72 -4.23
N VAL A 36 -3.03 -3.76 -4.72
CA VAL A 36 -2.67 -4.27 -6.05
C VAL A 36 -1.96 -5.61 -5.92
N MET A 37 -2.41 -6.60 -6.69
CA MET A 37 -1.91 -7.97 -6.60
C MET A 37 -1.72 -8.54 -8.00
N ASP A 38 -0.65 -9.31 -8.20
CA ASP A 38 -0.26 -9.88 -9.49
C ASP A 38 -0.61 -11.38 -9.66
N GLY A 39 -1.24 -12.00 -8.65
CA GLY A 39 -1.50 -13.43 -8.63
C GLY A 39 -0.25 -14.30 -8.47
N HIS A 40 0.93 -13.70 -8.25
CA HIS A 40 2.21 -14.38 -8.17
C HIS A 40 2.87 -14.21 -6.79
N TYR A 41 3.01 -12.97 -6.30
CA TYR A 41 3.49 -12.69 -4.95
C TYR A 41 2.47 -13.15 -3.91
N VAL A 42 1.19 -12.93 -4.18
CA VAL A 42 0.05 -13.48 -3.44
C VAL A 42 -0.90 -14.20 -4.39
N PRO A 43 -1.60 -15.27 -3.96
CA PRO A 43 -2.48 -16.05 -4.83
C PRO A 43 -3.86 -15.40 -4.99
N ASN A 44 -3.87 -14.13 -5.34
CA ASN A 44 -5.07 -13.31 -5.60
C ASN A 44 -4.73 -12.20 -6.59
N PHE A 45 -5.75 -11.61 -7.21
CA PHE A 45 -5.63 -10.46 -8.09
C PHE A 45 -6.29 -9.26 -7.42
N GLY A 46 -5.59 -8.12 -7.42
CA GLY A 46 -6.08 -6.88 -6.84
C GLY A 46 -6.55 -5.88 -7.90
N MET A 47 -6.60 -4.61 -7.52
CA MET A 47 -7.06 -3.54 -8.39
C MET A 47 -6.11 -3.29 -9.56
N SER A 48 -6.69 -2.98 -10.72
CA SER A 48 -5.98 -2.64 -11.95
C SER A 48 -5.64 -1.14 -12.04
N PHE A 49 -4.86 -0.77 -13.06
CA PHE A 49 -4.61 0.65 -13.38
C PHE A 49 -5.90 1.43 -13.66
N GLN A 50 -6.88 0.82 -14.37
CA GLN A 50 -8.14 1.46 -14.68
C GLN A 50 -8.98 1.72 -13.42
N ASP A 51 -8.92 0.83 -12.43
CA ASP A 51 -9.61 1.02 -11.16
C ASP A 51 -9.04 2.23 -10.43
N ILE A 52 -7.71 2.36 -10.36
CA ILE A 52 -7.03 3.49 -9.72
C ILE A 52 -7.36 4.81 -10.44
N GLU A 53 -7.34 4.82 -11.76
CA GLU A 53 -7.76 5.99 -12.55
C GLU A 53 -9.21 6.39 -12.25
N THR A 54 -10.11 5.40 -12.12
CA THR A 54 -11.50 5.61 -11.76
C THR A 54 -11.63 6.17 -10.35
N ILE A 55 -10.90 5.60 -9.39
CA ILE A 55 -10.86 6.08 -8.00
C ILE A 55 -10.39 7.54 -7.99
N ARG A 56 -9.24 7.84 -8.63
CA ARG A 56 -8.68 9.19 -8.66
C ARG A 56 -9.63 10.25 -9.22
N LYS A 57 -10.43 9.90 -10.23
CA LYS A 57 -11.43 10.82 -10.83
C LYS A 57 -12.60 11.13 -9.89
N ASN A 58 -12.83 10.33 -8.85
CA ASN A 58 -13.99 10.42 -7.96
C ASN A 58 -13.66 10.85 -6.53
N THR A 59 -12.40 11.15 -6.20
CA THR A 59 -12.00 11.63 -4.88
C THR A 59 -10.85 12.63 -4.96
N SER A 60 -10.73 13.51 -3.97
CA SER A 60 -9.57 14.36 -3.73
C SER A 60 -8.67 13.84 -2.60
N LEU A 61 -9.08 12.80 -1.89
CA LEU A 61 -8.28 12.17 -0.85
C LEU A 61 -6.96 11.63 -1.41
N LYS A 62 -5.95 11.53 -0.57
CA LYS A 62 -4.72 10.84 -0.96
C LYS A 62 -4.99 9.39 -1.27
N LEU A 63 -4.27 8.86 -2.25
CA LEU A 63 -4.30 7.45 -2.61
C LEU A 63 -2.97 6.83 -2.23
N ASP A 64 -3.00 5.79 -1.41
CA ASP A 64 -1.85 4.96 -1.20
C ASP A 64 -2.02 3.62 -1.95
N VAL A 65 -0.95 3.17 -2.58
CA VAL A 65 -0.95 1.95 -3.39
C VAL A 65 -0.02 0.93 -2.75
N HIS A 66 -0.59 -0.17 -2.32
CA HIS A 66 0.10 -1.31 -1.73
C HIS A 66 0.36 -2.37 -2.80
N MET A 67 1.64 -2.49 -3.21
CA MET A 67 2.03 -3.35 -4.33
C MET A 67 2.43 -4.75 -3.85
N MET A 68 1.47 -5.67 -3.77
CA MET A 68 1.67 -7.09 -3.50
C MET A 68 2.02 -7.83 -4.81
N MET A 69 3.21 -7.55 -5.35
CA MET A 69 3.67 -8.10 -6.62
C MET A 69 5.20 -8.26 -6.65
N TYR A 70 5.70 -9.13 -7.52
CA TYR A 70 7.13 -9.25 -7.77
C TYR A 70 7.65 -8.13 -8.68
N ASN A 71 8.84 -7.62 -8.34
CA ASN A 71 9.53 -6.54 -9.07
C ASN A 71 8.63 -5.30 -9.29
N PRO A 72 8.04 -4.73 -8.21
CA PRO A 72 7.13 -3.58 -8.31
C PRO A 72 7.77 -2.37 -8.99
N GLY A 73 9.10 -2.24 -8.94
CA GLY A 73 9.85 -1.19 -9.60
C GLY A 73 9.60 -1.05 -11.11
N ARG A 74 9.01 -2.07 -11.75
CA ARG A 74 8.62 -2.00 -13.17
C ARG A 74 7.37 -1.17 -13.41
N TYR A 75 6.59 -0.87 -12.37
CA TYR A 75 5.25 -0.32 -12.49
C TYR A 75 5.05 1.00 -11.75
N ILE A 76 6.02 1.44 -10.94
CA ILE A 76 5.87 2.61 -10.08
C ILE A 76 5.54 3.89 -10.85
N GLU A 77 6.11 4.07 -12.05
CA GLU A 77 5.82 5.23 -12.89
C GLU A 77 4.34 5.24 -13.29
N ARG A 78 3.79 4.09 -13.67
CA ARG A 78 2.38 3.97 -14.05
C ARG A 78 1.45 4.30 -12.89
N TYR A 79 1.74 3.76 -11.69
CA TYR A 79 0.92 4.07 -10.51
C TYR A 79 1.01 5.55 -10.13
N ALA A 80 2.19 6.15 -10.26
CA ALA A 80 2.36 7.58 -10.04
C ALA A 80 1.56 8.43 -11.04
N GLU A 81 1.55 8.04 -12.34
CA GLU A 81 0.77 8.69 -13.40
C GLU A 81 -0.75 8.58 -13.16
N PHE A 82 -1.23 7.43 -12.68
CA PHE A 82 -2.64 7.21 -12.35
C PHE A 82 -3.09 7.86 -11.04
N GLY A 83 -2.20 8.54 -10.35
CA GLY A 83 -2.56 9.41 -9.25
C GLY A 83 -2.29 8.86 -7.85
N ALA A 84 -1.46 7.81 -7.72
CA ALA A 84 -0.94 7.40 -6.42
C ALA A 84 -0.16 8.56 -5.77
N ASP A 85 -0.36 8.79 -4.49
CA ASP A 85 0.37 9.77 -3.68
C ASP A 85 1.44 9.09 -2.83
N ILE A 86 1.15 7.89 -2.35
CA ILE A 86 2.04 7.03 -1.57
C ILE A 86 2.16 5.70 -2.29
N ILE A 87 3.36 5.17 -2.43
CA ILE A 87 3.60 3.86 -3.07
C ILE A 87 4.36 2.97 -2.09
N TYR A 88 3.72 1.89 -1.68
CA TYR A 88 4.29 0.87 -0.82
C TYR A 88 4.80 -0.32 -1.63
N ILE A 89 6.03 -0.73 -1.37
CA ILE A 89 6.61 -1.97 -1.91
C ILE A 89 6.96 -2.93 -0.77
N HIS A 90 6.89 -4.22 -1.03
CA HIS A 90 7.49 -5.23 -0.16
C HIS A 90 8.97 -5.37 -0.51
N PRO A 91 9.92 -5.10 0.41
CA PRO A 91 11.34 -5.23 0.12
C PRO A 91 11.76 -6.64 -0.34
N ASP A 92 11.07 -7.66 0.16
CA ASP A 92 11.31 -9.07 -0.20
C ASP A 92 10.76 -9.47 -1.58
N SER A 93 10.00 -8.61 -2.23
CA SER A 93 9.49 -8.79 -3.60
C SER A 93 10.28 -8.02 -4.66
N GLU A 94 11.21 -7.15 -4.24
CA GLU A 94 11.96 -6.27 -5.13
C GLU A 94 13.45 -6.62 -5.13
N THR A 95 14.06 -6.70 -6.31
CA THR A 95 15.46 -7.08 -6.46
C THR A 95 16.40 -6.01 -5.88
N ILE A 96 16.10 -4.73 -6.11
CA ILE A 96 16.90 -3.59 -5.64
C ILE A 96 15.94 -2.55 -4.99
N PRO A 97 15.46 -2.81 -3.77
CA PRO A 97 14.48 -1.94 -3.13
C PRO A 97 14.96 -0.51 -2.93
N THR A 98 16.24 -0.30 -2.67
CA THR A 98 16.82 1.05 -2.49
C THR A 98 16.66 1.90 -3.75
N GLU A 99 16.91 1.33 -4.94
CA GLU A 99 16.74 2.04 -6.21
C GLU A 99 15.27 2.38 -6.45
N THR A 100 14.37 1.42 -6.24
CA THR A 100 12.93 1.59 -6.42
C THR A 100 12.37 2.68 -5.50
N LEU A 101 12.74 2.70 -4.22
CA LEU A 101 12.33 3.73 -3.26
C LEU A 101 12.83 5.13 -3.66
N CYS A 102 14.09 5.23 -4.09
CA CYS A 102 14.62 6.49 -4.60
C CYS A 102 13.90 6.97 -5.87
N ARG A 103 13.49 6.07 -6.75
CA ARG A 103 12.71 6.41 -7.95
C ARG A 103 11.32 6.90 -7.59
N ILE A 104 10.62 6.26 -6.65
CA ILE A 104 9.33 6.74 -6.14
C ILE A 104 9.45 8.19 -5.66
N ARG A 105 10.48 8.50 -4.88
CA ARG A 105 10.73 9.87 -4.40
C ARG A 105 11.01 10.85 -5.54
N LYS A 106 11.77 10.44 -6.56
CA LYS A 106 12.04 11.27 -7.75
C LYS A 106 10.79 11.57 -8.59
N LEU A 107 9.78 10.69 -8.54
CA LEU A 107 8.47 10.92 -9.16
C LEU A 107 7.60 11.91 -8.35
N GLY A 108 8.12 12.46 -7.24
CA GLY A 108 7.36 13.34 -6.35
C GLY A 108 6.32 12.61 -5.50
N LYS A 109 6.48 11.29 -5.34
CA LYS A 109 5.59 10.45 -4.53
C LYS A 109 6.26 10.07 -3.22
N ALA A 110 5.46 9.77 -2.20
CA ALA A 110 5.97 9.31 -0.92
C ALA A 110 6.30 7.81 -0.97
N PRO A 111 7.57 7.41 -0.76
CA PRO A 111 7.92 6.00 -0.72
C PRO A 111 7.51 5.38 0.60
N GLY A 112 6.99 4.15 0.54
CA GLY A 112 6.67 3.33 1.68
C GLY A 112 7.20 1.90 1.52
N ILE A 113 7.42 1.24 2.65
CA ILE A 113 7.73 -0.19 2.70
C ILE A 113 6.68 -0.94 3.48
N VAL A 114 6.48 -2.20 3.10
CA VAL A 114 5.57 -3.13 3.77
C VAL A 114 6.38 -4.24 4.43
N ILE A 115 6.06 -4.53 5.68
CA ILE A 115 6.69 -5.60 6.45
C ILE A 115 5.69 -6.72 6.65
N ASN A 116 5.93 -7.87 6.05
CA ASN A 116 5.14 -9.07 6.28
C ASN A 116 5.24 -9.55 7.74
N PRO A 117 4.25 -10.30 8.25
CA PRO A 117 4.27 -10.78 9.63
C PRO A 117 5.54 -11.56 9.99
N GLY A 118 6.05 -12.38 9.07
CA GLY A 118 7.24 -13.21 9.28
C GLY A 118 8.59 -12.49 9.08
N ILE A 119 8.61 -11.21 8.69
CA ILE A 119 9.84 -10.45 8.41
C ILE A 119 10.24 -9.63 9.65
N SER A 120 11.52 -9.66 10.03
CA SER A 120 12.03 -8.87 11.15
C SER A 120 12.29 -7.40 10.76
N LEU A 121 12.31 -6.51 11.77
CA LEU A 121 12.68 -5.11 11.56
C LEU A 121 14.15 -4.94 11.14
N ASP A 122 15.03 -5.82 11.61
CA ASP A 122 16.46 -5.77 11.27
C ASP A 122 16.69 -5.86 9.75
N SER A 123 15.82 -6.61 9.04
CA SER A 123 15.95 -6.78 7.59
C SER A 123 15.64 -5.53 6.78
N ILE A 124 14.99 -4.52 7.39
CA ILE A 124 14.58 -3.29 6.71
C ILE A 124 15.22 -2.04 7.31
N GLN A 125 16.06 -2.20 8.32
CA GLN A 125 16.62 -1.08 9.10
C GLN A 125 17.32 -0.05 8.21
N GLU A 126 18.10 -0.48 7.24
CA GLU A 126 18.80 0.40 6.30
C GLU A 126 17.83 1.15 5.37
N LEU A 127 16.67 0.58 5.09
CA LEU A 127 15.66 1.18 4.22
C LEU A 127 14.84 2.28 4.91
N LEU A 128 14.80 2.30 6.26
CA LEU A 128 14.01 3.27 7.02
C LEU A 128 14.38 4.72 6.70
N SER A 129 15.63 4.98 6.37
CA SER A 129 16.10 6.32 5.98
C SER A 129 15.60 6.78 4.59
N LEU A 130 15.08 5.85 3.78
CA LEU A 130 14.65 6.10 2.40
C LEU A 130 13.13 6.24 2.28
N VAL A 131 12.36 6.00 3.34
CA VAL A 131 10.90 5.95 3.31
C VAL A 131 10.26 7.00 4.20
N ASP A 132 9.04 7.39 3.83
CA ASP A 132 8.19 8.27 4.63
C ASP A 132 7.14 7.47 5.41
N TYR A 133 6.88 6.22 5.01
CA TYR A 133 5.86 5.34 5.60
C TYR A 133 6.34 3.91 5.75
N VAL A 134 5.89 3.27 6.82
CA VAL A 134 6.06 1.83 7.05
C VAL A 134 4.69 1.21 7.31
N LEU A 135 4.30 0.24 6.49
CA LEU A 135 3.09 -0.54 6.66
C LEU A 135 3.43 -1.88 7.33
N VAL A 136 2.98 -2.07 8.56
CA VAL A 136 3.17 -3.35 9.27
C VAL A 136 1.95 -4.23 9.03
N MET A 137 2.14 -5.34 8.33
CA MET A 137 1.08 -6.32 8.11
C MET A 137 0.79 -7.07 9.42
N THR A 138 -0.45 -6.97 9.86
CA THR A 138 -0.98 -7.70 11.02
C THR A 138 -1.75 -8.96 10.64
N VAL A 139 -1.85 -9.22 9.34
CA VAL A 139 -2.39 -10.43 8.71
C VAL A 139 -1.47 -10.85 7.58
N ASN A 140 -1.55 -12.09 7.11
CA ASN A 140 -0.84 -12.47 5.87
C ASN A 140 -1.47 -11.74 4.67
N PRO A 141 -0.65 -11.21 3.72
CA PRO A 141 -1.15 -10.46 2.57
C PRO A 141 -2.00 -11.33 1.62
N GLY A 142 -2.78 -10.67 0.77
CA GLY A 142 -3.48 -11.27 -0.36
C GLY A 142 -4.99 -11.43 -0.20
N PHE A 143 -5.54 -11.48 1.00
CA PHE A 143 -6.98 -11.63 1.23
C PHE A 143 -7.43 -10.83 2.44
N ALA A 144 -8.61 -10.24 2.35
CA ALA A 144 -9.26 -9.60 3.48
C ALA A 144 -9.93 -10.64 4.44
N GLY A 145 -10.31 -10.19 5.63
CA GLY A 145 -11.05 -11.01 6.61
C GLY A 145 -10.22 -12.08 7.29
N ARG A 146 -8.89 -11.98 7.27
CA ARG A 146 -7.99 -12.89 7.99
C ARG A 146 -7.90 -12.51 9.46
N ASP A 147 -7.62 -13.51 10.31
CA ASP A 147 -7.42 -13.30 11.74
C ASP A 147 -6.17 -12.48 12.02
N TYR A 148 -6.27 -11.57 12.99
CA TYR A 148 -5.18 -10.74 13.46
C TYR A 148 -4.06 -11.59 14.10
N LEU A 149 -2.83 -11.31 13.73
CA LEU A 149 -1.65 -12.05 14.19
C LEU A 149 -0.96 -11.30 15.34
N HIS A 150 -1.34 -11.59 16.58
CA HIS A 150 -0.85 -10.92 17.79
C HIS A 150 0.67 -10.92 17.96
N PHE A 151 1.38 -11.91 17.41
CA PHE A 151 2.84 -11.97 17.51
C PHE A 151 3.57 -10.83 16.81
N VAL A 152 2.87 -10.00 15.99
CA VAL A 152 3.47 -8.83 15.33
C VAL A 152 3.47 -7.58 16.22
N GLU A 153 2.72 -7.57 17.32
CA GLU A 153 2.59 -6.40 18.20
C GLU A 153 3.95 -5.86 18.71
N PRO A 154 4.90 -6.71 19.18
CA PRO A 154 6.23 -6.23 19.57
C PRO A 154 7.00 -5.53 18.44
N LYS A 155 6.74 -5.91 17.17
CA LYS A 155 7.32 -5.27 16.01
C LYS A 155 6.78 -3.84 15.83
N ILE A 156 5.48 -3.66 16.08
CA ILE A 156 4.85 -2.33 16.02
C ILE A 156 5.44 -1.45 17.12
N GLU A 157 5.54 -1.95 18.36
CA GLU A 157 6.09 -1.21 19.49
C GLU A 157 7.55 -0.77 19.28
N GLN A 158 8.35 -1.54 18.55
CA GLN A 158 9.75 -1.22 18.26
C GLN A 158 9.91 -0.11 17.21
N LEU A 159 8.88 0.18 16.41
CA LEU A 159 8.91 1.24 15.39
C LEU A 159 8.58 2.62 15.97
N PHE A 160 8.05 2.68 17.17
CA PHE A 160 7.68 3.90 17.90
C PHE A 160 8.66 4.20 19.04
#